data_08f550863b9697c68a87ee10103ea46b
#
_entry.id   08f550863b9697c68a87ee10103ea46b
#
_cell.length_a   1.000
_cell.length_b   1.000
_cell.length_c   1.000
_cell.angle_alpha   90.00
_cell.angle_beta   90.00
_cell.angle_gamma   90.00
#
_symmetry.space_group_name_H-M   'P 1'
#
loop_
_entity.id
_entity.type
_entity.pdbx_description
1 polymer ?
#
loop_
_entity_poly.entity_id
_entity_poly.type
_entity_poly.pdbx_seq_one_letter_code
_entity_poly.pdbx_strand_id
1 'polypeptide(L)'
;DAYARLSEAITAAYAGLDEYAHMPGAVAFAEIIAEVESNLSEGVYDMAGVDAAILRLEVALEDCKKSEITTGMDITNLIANYSFEDMTSQPGGDTGGVADAPKGWTLVINGDTCRTVSDINAQGINAWCGINSGDPIKVGIAEGDTVYQQPVDGAKLWGIWNSNIPEVELSQTITGLPMGTYTLTANVMVEYNWAGDNITTQRIFGNDC
;
A
#
# COMPACT_ATOMS: atom_id res chain seq x y z
N ASP A 1 27.39 25.17 6.74
CA ASP A 1 27.62 23.96 7.53
C ASP A 1 27.36 22.71 6.65
N ALA A 2 28.33 21.79 6.60
CA ALA A 2 28.26 20.60 5.74
C ALA A 2 27.08 19.70 6.11
N TYR A 3 26.82 19.49 7.38
CA TYR A 3 25.70 18.68 7.83
C TYR A 3 24.34 19.29 7.51
N ALA A 4 24.23 20.64 7.50
CA ALA A 4 23.01 21.29 7.05
C ALA A 4 22.76 21.06 5.56
N ARG A 5 23.82 21.09 4.73
CA ARG A 5 23.74 20.76 3.30
C ARG A 5 23.27 19.31 3.06
N LEU A 6 23.75 18.36 3.86
CA LEU A 6 23.33 16.96 3.74
C LEU A 6 21.87 16.79 4.16
N SER A 7 21.42 17.47 5.22
CA SER A 7 20.01 17.47 5.63
C SER A 7 19.09 18.05 4.56
N GLU A 8 19.54 19.13 3.89
CA GLU A 8 18.82 19.72 2.75
C GLU A 8 18.76 18.74 1.57
N ALA A 9 19.85 18.02 1.28
CA ALA A 9 19.91 17.03 0.21
C ALA A 9 19.02 15.82 0.50
N ILE A 10 18.94 15.36 1.76
CA ILE A 10 18.00 14.31 2.17
C ILE A 10 16.54 14.78 1.97
N THR A 11 16.23 16.01 2.37
CA THR A 11 14.88 16.60 2.15
C THR A 11 14.53 16.65 0.67
N ALA A 12 15.47 17.08 -0.18
CA ALA A 12 15.28 17.10 -1.63
C ALA A 12 15.14 15.68 -2.22
N ALA A 13 15.86 14.72 -1.67
CA ALA A 13 15.77 13.31 -2.09
C ALA A 13 14.38 12.71 -1.77
N TYR A 14 13.80 12.99 -0.60
CA TYR A 14 12.42 12.59 -0.29
C TYR A 14 11.40 13.23 -1.22
N ALA A 15 11.55 14.52 -1.56
CA ALA A 15 10.68 15.17 -2.55
C ALA A 15 10.81 14.52 -3.94
N GLY A 16 12.04 14.16 -4.33
CA GLY A 16 12.28 13.40 -5.56
C GLY A 16 11.67 11.99 -5.52
N LEU A 17 11.73 11.31 -4.37
CA LEU A 17 11.10 10.01 -4.20
C LEU A 17 9.58 10.10 -4.36
N ASP A 18 8.93 11.12 -3.79
CA ASP A 18 7.49 11.34 -3.96
C ASP A 18 7.12 11.57 -5.43
N GLU A 19 7.91 12.39 -6.16
CA GLU A 19 7.67 12.68 -7.56
C GLU A 19 7.83 11.44 -8.45
N TYR A 20 8.83 10.62 -8.18
CA TYR A 20 9.17 9.43 -8.97
C TYR A 20 8.79 8.11 -8.30
N ALA A 21 7.87 8.12 -7.34
CA ALA A 21 7.41 6.93 -6.62
C ALA A 21 6.86 5.82 -7.54
N HIS A 22 6.38 6.22 -8.73
CA HIS A 22 5.88 5.31 -9.77
C HIS A 22 6.98 4.66 -10.62
N MET A 23 8.25 5.01 -10.42
CA MET A 23 9.35 4.42 -11.18
C MET A 23 9.80 3.09 -10.56
N PRO A 24 10.23 2.12 -11.37
CA PRO A 24 10.72 0.83 -10.87
C PRO A 24 11.84 0.92 -9.84
N GLY A 25 12.72 1.91 -9.99
CA GLY A 25 13.86 2.14 -9.09
C GLY A 25 13.53 2.85 -7.79
N ALA A 26 12.26 3.22 -7.53
CA ALA A 26 11.90 4.03 -6.35
C ALA A 26 12.20 3.32 -5.02
N VAL A 27 12.01 2.01 -4.95
CA VAL A 27 12.33 1.22 -3.73
C VAL A 27 13.82 1.29 -3.41
N ALA A 28 14.67 1.04 -4.40
CA ALA A 28 16.13 1.11 -4.21
C ALA A 28 16.59 2.54 -3.86
N PHE A 29 15.94 3.56 -4.41
CA PHE A 29 16.23 4.94 -4.05
C PHE A 29 15.83 5.26 -2.61
N ALA A 30 14.67 4.80 -2.15
CA ALA A 30 14.22 4.94 -0.77
C ALA A 30 15.20 4.30 0.24
N GLU A 31 15.72 3.11 -0.07
CA GLU A 31 16.73 2.44 0.75
C GLU A 31 18.02 3.27 0.89
N ILE A 32 18.47 3.89 -0.20
CA ILE A 32 19.65 4.77 -0.19
C ILE A 32 19.42 6.01 0.67
N ILE A 33 18.23 6.62 0.59
CA ILE A 33 17.86 7.77 1.43
C ILE A 33 17.90 7.38 2.89
N ALA A 34 17.26 6.26 3.26
CA ALA A 34 17.20 5.78 4.63
C ALA A 34 18.59 5.46 5.20
N GLU A 35 19.48 4.85 4.42
CA GLU A 35 20.85 4.58 4.82
C GLU A 35 21.63 5.88 5.06
N VAL A 36 21.52 6.87 4.16
CA VAL A 36 22.20 8.15 4.31
C VAL A 36 21.70 8.90 5.54
N GLU A 37 20.39 8.89 5.78
CA GLU A 37 19.79 9.54 6.95
C GLU A 37 20.21 8.87 8.27
N SER A 38 20.25 7.53 8.32
CA SER A 38 20.75 6.78 9.47
C SER A 38 22.20 7.13 9.77
N ASN A 39 23.06 7.10 8.77
CA ASN A 39 24.49 7.42 8.93
C ASN A 39 24.71 8.88 9.37
N LEU A 40 23.87 9.82 8.92
CA LEU A 40 23.92 11.21 9.39
C LEU A 40 23.55 11.29 10.87
N SER A 41 22.49 10.59 11.28
CA SER A 41 22.04 10.59 12.69
C SER A 41 23.03 9.94 13.65
N GLU A 42 23.78 8.96 13.17
CA GLU A 42 24.83 8.26 13.92
C GLU A 42 26.18 8.99 13.92
N GLY A 43 26.30 10.09 13.17
CA GLY A 43 27.51 10.88 13.09
C GLY A 43 28.66 10.18 12.35
N VAL A 44 28.35 9.29 11.41
CA VAL A 44 29.31 8.49 10.64
C VAL A 44 30.13 9.33 9.65
N TYR A 45 29.53 10.43 9.15
CA TYR A 45 30.15 11.23 8.10
C TYR A 45 31.16 12.25 8.64
N ASP A 46 32.35 12.25 8.07
CA ASP A 46 33.26 13.39 8.09
C ASP A 46 32.94 14.36 6.92
N MET A 47 33.69 15.45 6.79
CA MET A 47 33.46 16.45 5.75
C MET A 47 33.51 15.90 4.33
N ALA A 48 34.39 14.96 4.05
CA ALA A 48 34.49 14.32 2.73
C ALA A 48 33.35 13.32 2.52
N GLY A 49 32.93 12.62 3.57
CA GLY A 49 31.80 11.71 3.57
C GLY A 49 30.47 12.43 3.30
N VAL A 50 30.30 13.65 3.79
CA VAL A 50 29.12 14.47 3.51
C VAL A 50 28.98 14.75 2.00
N ASP A 51 30.04 15.21 1.34
CA ASP A 51 29.99 15.51 -0.10
C ASP A 51 29.75 14.22 -0.92
N ALA A 52 30.34 13.10 -0.52
CA ALA A 52 30.09 11.81 -1.15
C ALA A 52 28.64 11.33 -0.96
N ALA A 53 28.03 11.54 0.22
CA ALA A 53 26.66 11.19 0.49
C ALA A 53 25.67 12.03 -0.34
N ILE A 54 25.91 13.33 -0.48
CA ILE A 54 25.10 14.21 -1.34
C ILE A 54 25.14 13.71 -2.78
N LEU A 55 26.35 13.46 -3.30
CA LEU A 55 26.49 12.95 -4.68
C LEU A 55 25.80 11.60 -4.85
N ARG A 56 25.86 10.71 -3.83
CA ARG A 56 25.17 9.40 -3.86
C ARG A 56 23.66 9.56 -3.98
N LEU A 57 23.05 10.51 -3.26
CA LEU A 57 21.62 10.79 -3.37
C LEU A 57 21.25 11.34 -4.76
N GLU A 58 22.06 12.24 -5.33
CA GLU A 58 21.83 12.78 -6.67
C GLU A 58 21.91 11.68 -7.75
N VAL A 59 22.92 10.83 -7.69
CA VAL A 59 23.10 9.70 -8.62
C VAL A 59 21.93 8.72 -8.48
N ALA A 60 21.54 8.37 -7.27
CA ALA A 60 20.44 7.44 -7.02
C ALA A 60 19.10 7.97 -7.53
N LEU A 61 18.84 9.27 -7.43
CA LEU A 61 17.67 9.90 -8.04
C LEU A 61 17.69 9.80 -9.57
N GLU A 62 18.84 10.07 -10.22
CA GLU A 62 18.96 9.95 -11.67
C GLU A 62 18.81 8.49 -12.16
N ASP A 63 19.33 7.53 -11.40
CA ASP A 63 19.14 6.10 -11.70
C ASP A 63 17.67 5.70 -11.51
N CYS A 64 16.99 6.21 -10.49
CA CYS A 64 15.55 6.01 -10.30
C CYS A 64 14.76 6.53 -11.50
N LYS A 65 15.01 7.75 -11.95
CA LYS A 65 14.32 8.38 -13.11
C LYS A 65 14.48 7.59 -14.41
N LYS A 66 15.56 6.84 -14.56
CA LYS A 66 15.90 6.07 -15.77
C LYS A 66 15.69 4.57 -15.60
N SER A 67 15.17 4.16 -14.45
CA SER A 67 15.03 2.75 -14.14
C SER A 67 14.03 2.04 -15.04
N GLU A 68 14.36 0.81 -15.41
CA GLU A 68 13.51 -0.08 -16.18
C GLU A 68 13.18 -1.32 -15.37
N ILE A 69 12.03 -1.92 -15.63
CA ILE A 69 11.63 -3.17 -14.97
C ILE A 69 12.50 -4.31 -15.48
N THR A 70 13.17 -4.98 -14.55
CA THR A 70 14.02 -6.14 -14.85
C THR A 70 13.49 -7.40 -14.15
N THR A 71 13.93 -8.56 -14.62
CA THR A 71 13.52 -9.86 -14.06
C THR A 71 13.88 -9.96 -12.57
N GLY A 72 12.91 -10.34 -11.75
CA GLY A 72 13.07 -10.50 -10.31
C GLY A 72 12.99 -9.21 -9.50
N MET A 73 12.68 -8.08 -10.14
CA MET A 73 12.48 -6.80 -9.47
C MET A 73 11.17 -6.80 -8.71
N ASP A 74 11.17 -6.27 -7.48
CA ASP A 74 9.95 -5.92 -6.78
C ASP A 74 9.40 -4.60 -7.33
N ILE A 75 8.19 -4.64 -7.84
CA ILE A 75 7.48 -3.50 -8.43
C ILE A 75 6.18 -3.19 -7.68
N THR A 76 6.07 -3.59 -6.43
CA THR A 76 4.91 -3.35 -5.58
C THR A 76 4.54 -1.86 -5.51
N ASN A 77 5.53 -0.98 -5.59
CA ASN A 77 5.34 0.47 -5.63
C ASN A 77 4.57 0.99 -6.86
N LEU A 78 4.45 0.20 -7.92
CA LEU A 78 3.61 0.55 -9.08
C LEU A 78 2.12 0.34 -8.80
N ILE A 79 1.79 -0.39 -7.74
CA ILE A 79 0.41 -0.54 -7.26
C ILE A 79 0.11 0.65 -6.35
N ALA A 80 -0.72 1.56 -6.80
CA ALA A 80 -1.08 2.72 -6.00
C ALA A 80 -1.73 2.29 -4.69
N ASN A 81 -1.27 2.86 -3.57
CA ASN A 81 -1.81 2.60 -2.23
C ASN A 81 -1.92 1.09 -1.93
N TYR A 82 -0.88 0.33 -2.24
CA TYR A 82 -0.84 -1.14 -2.14
C TYR A 82 -1.05 -1.64 -0.69
N SER A 83 -0.70 -0.83 0.30
CA SER A 83 -0.88 -1.12 1.73
C SER A 83 -2.15 -0.50 2.33
N PHE A 84 -2.95 0.23 1.53
CA PHE A 84 -4.17 0.93 1.96
C PHE A 84 -3.95 2.01 3.03
N GLU A 85 -2.75 2.57 3.13
CA GLU A 85 -2.43 3.61 4.12
C GLU A 85 -3.01 4.98 3.77
N ASP A 86 -3.17 5.28 2.45
CA ASP A 86 -3.69 6.56 1.97
C ASP A 86 -5.21 6.48 1.76
N MET A 87 -5.93 6.90 2.78
CA MET A 87 -7.40 6.93 2.80
C MET A 87 -7.88 8.36 2.95
N THR A 88 -8.67 8.83 1.99
CA THR A 88 -9.11 10.23 1.90
C THR A 88 -10.19 10.63 2.90
N SER A 89 -10.90 9.67 3.49
CA SER A 89 -11.90 9.94 4.51
C SER A 89 -11.68 9.06 5.72
N GLN A 90 -11.00 9.61 6.69
CA GLN A 90 -10.94 9.06 8.04
C GLN A 90 -11.62 10.01 9.01
N PRO A 91 -12.78 9.69 9.54
CA PRO A 91 -13.15 10.21 10.84
C PRO A 91 -12.25 9.48 11.85
N GLY A 92 -11.35 10.24 12.48
CA GLY A 92 -10.33 9.71 13.34
C GLY A 92 -10.81 8.69 14.37
N GLY A 93 -10.02 7.67 14.55
CA GLY A 93 -10.16 6.68 15.58
C GLY A 93 -9.42 5.41 15.22
N ASP A 94 -8.67 4.88 16.18
CA ASP A 94 -7.87 3.65 16.07
C ASP A 94 -8.70 2.37 15.90
N THR A 95 -10.02 2.48 15.73
CA THR A 95 -10.96 1.37 15.79
C THR A 95 -11.87 1.25 14.56
N GLY A 96 -11.31 1.41 13.36
CA GLY A 96 -12.09 1.20 12.15
C GLY A 96 -13.21 2.23 11.94
N GLY A 97 -12.92 3.31 11.25
CA GLY A 97 -13.93 4.29 10.80
C GLY A 97 -14.56 3.88 9.47
N VAL A 98 -15.72 4.44 9.16
CA VAL A 98 -16.33 4.33 7.83
C VAL A 98 -15.35 4.85 6.78
N ALA A 99 -15.17 4.13 5.71
CA ALA A 99 -14.17 4.44 4.70
C ALA A 99 -14.78 4.58 3.30
N ASP A 100 -14.22 5.52 2.54
CA ASP A 100 -14.44 5.59 1.09
C ASP A 100 -13.71 4.42 0.38
N ALA A 101 -13.88 4.33 -0.92
CA ALA A 101 -13.04 3.46 -1.74
C ALA A 101 -11.55 3.82 -1.56
N PRO A 102 -10.64 2.84 -1.54
CA PRO A 102 -9.23 3.12 -1.38
C PRO A 102 -8.72 4.03 -2.49
N LYS A 103 -7.90 5.02 -2.13
CA LYS A 103 -7.33 5.95 -3.10
C LYS A 103 -6.48 5.20 -4.13
N GLY A 104 -6.67 5.51 -5.40
CA GLY A 104 -5.98 4.84 -6.51
C GLY A 104 -6.65 3.54 -6.98
N TRP A 105 -7.72 3.10 -6.29
CA TRP A 105 -8.46 1.90 -6.65
C TRP A 105 -9.85 2.24 -7.17
N THR A 106 -10.37 1.39 -8.04
CA THR A 106 -11.76 1.41 -8.49
C THR A 106 -12.54 0.34 -7.75
N LEU A 107 -13.57 0.75 -7.03
CA LEU A 107 -14.49 -0.14 -6.33
C LEU A 107 -15.81 -0.21 -7.11
N VAL A 108 -16.23 -1.42 -7.45
CA VAL A 108 -17.53 -1.69 -8.09
C VAL A 108 -18.31 -2.64 -7.18
N ILE A 109 -19.55 -2.31 -6.90
CA ILE A 109 -20.44 -3.11 -6.06
C ILE A 109 -21.75 -3.32 -6.84
N ASN A 110 -22.11 -4.57 -7.09
CA ASN A 110 -23.29 -4.93 -7.90
C ASN A 110 -23.33 -4.26 -9.30
N GLY A 111 -22.18 -3.99 -9.88
CA GLY A 111 -22.03 -3.30 -11.17
C GLY A 111 -21.95 -1.77 -11.09
N ASP A 112 -22.19 -1.17 -9.93
CA ASP A 112 -22.10 0.28 -9.73
C ASP A 112 -20.73 0.70 -9.19
N THR A 113 -20.13 1.72 -9.79
CA THR A 113 -18.88 2.31 -9.29
C THR A 113 -19.16 3.13 -8.03
N CYS A 114 -18.55 2.74 -6.93
CA CYS A 114 -18.67 3.39 -5.63
C CYS A 114 -17.35 4.09 -5.27
N ARG A 115 -17.41 5.38 -4.93
CA ARG A 115 -16.24 6.19 -4.58
C ARG A 115 -16.26 6.65 -3.15
N THR A 116 -17.45 6.98 -2.66
CA THR A 116 -17.65 7.56 -1.33
C THR A 116 -18.37 6.58 -0.41
N VAL A 117 -18.26 6.82 0.89
CA VAL A 117 -19.05 6.14 1.93
C VAL A 117 -20.54 6.15 1.58
N SER A 118 -21.04 7.28 1.03
CA SER A 118 -22.44 7.40 0.66
C SER A 118 -22.84 6.44 -0.45
N ASP A 119 -21.98 6.29 -1.48
CA ASP A 119 -22.23 5.35 -2.58
C ASP A 119 -22.21 3.91 -2.08
N ILE A 120 -21.25 3.58 -1.23
CA ILE A 120 -21.08 2.24 -0.65
C ILE A 120 -22.28 1.89 0.24
N ASN A 121 -22.70 2.81 1.10
CA ASN A 121 -23.87 2.61 1.97
C ASN A 121 -25.17 2.48 1.16
N ALA A 122 -25.30 3.16 0.02
CA ALA A 122 -26.45 3.01 -0.87
C ALA A 122 -26.59 1.59 -1.43
N GLN A 123 -25.48 0.84 -1.51
CA GLN A 123 -25.46 -0.59 -1.87
C GLN A 123 -25.74 -1.53 -0.68
N GLY A 124 -26.03 -0.99 0.51
CA GLY A 124 -26.26 -1.78 1.72
C GLY A 124 -25.01 -2.37 2.33
N ILE A 125 -23.84 -1.83 2.00
CA ILE A 125 -22.53 -2.30 2.49
C ILE A 125 -21.94 -1.28 3.46
N ASN A 126 -21.19 -1.78 4.45
CA ASN A 126 -20.34 -0.97 5.29
C ASN A 126 -18.88 -1.20 4.89
N ALA A 127 -18.19 -0.13 4.49
CA ALA A 127 -16.74 -0.15 4.31
C ALA A 127 -16.04 0.51 5.50
N TRP A 128 -14.90 -0.01 5.85
CA TRP A 128 -14.09 0.51 6.94
C TRP A 128 -12.59 0.45 6.61
N CYS A 129 -11.83 1.32 7.26
CA CYS A 129 -10.38 1.32 7.19
C CYS A 129 -9.81 1.56 8.57
N GLY A 130 -8.73 0.89 8.88
CA GLY A 130 -8.04 1.04 10.15
C GLY A 130 -7.51 -0.27 10.70
N ILE A 131 -7.08 -0.23 11.94
CA ILE A 131 -6.75 -1.43 12.71
C ILE A 131 -7.99 -1.77 13.52
N ASN A 132 -8.57 -2.93 13.30
CA ASN A 132 -9.56 -3.45 14.23
C ASN A 132 -8.84 -4.13 15.40
N SER A 133 -8.52 -3.35 16.41
CA SER A 133 -7.85 -3.86 17.62
C SER A 133 -8.81 -4.44 18.65
N GLY A 134 -10.12 -4.34 18.42
CA GLY A 134 -11.13 -4.62 19.45
C GLY A 134 -11.83 -5.95 19.34
N ASP A 135 -12.15 -6.38 18.12
CA ASP A 135 -12.92 -7.60 17.91
C ASP A 135 -12.10 -8.68 17.20
N PRO A 136 -11.87 -9.83 17.84
CA PRO A 136 -11.24 -10.95 17.16
C PRO A 136 -12.17 -11.47 16.07
N ILE A 137 -11.65 -11.63 14.85
CA ILE A 137 -12.38 -12.29 13.78
C ILE A 137 -12.26 -13.80 13.95
N LYS A 138 -13.37 -14.48 13.85
CA LYS A 138 -13.37 -15.92 13.76
C LYS A 138 -12.92 -16.31 12.35
N VAL A 139 -11.71 -16.80 12.23
CA VAL A 139 -11.25 -17.46 11.00
C VAL A 139 -11.61 -18.93 11.08
N GLY A 140 -12.39 -19.39 10.13
CA GLY A 140 -12.96 -20.72 10.10
C GLY A 140 -11.97 -21.85 9.79
N ILE A 141 -10.81 -21.88 10.43
CA ILE A 141 -9.86 -23.00 10.31
C ILE A 141 -10.12 -24.05 11.39
N ALA A 142 -10.57 -23.64 12.57
CA ALA A 142 -11.07 -24.52 13.61
C ALA A 142 -12.12 -23.80 14.47
N GLU A 143 -13.10 -24.56 14.99
CA GLU A 143 -14.11 -24.00 15.90
C GLU A 143 -13.41 -23.47 17.17
N GLY A 144 -13.45 -22.16 17.37
CA GLY A 144 -12.85 -21.51 18.54
C GLY A 144 -11.58 -20.71 18.26
N ASP A 145 -11.00 -20.81 17.07
CA ASP A 145 -9.84 -19.99 16.71
C ASP A 145 -10.29 -18.54 16.43
N THR A 146 -9.69 -17.64 17.16
CA THR A 146 -9.89 -16.20 16.99
C THR A 146 -8.58 -15.57 16.56
N VAL A 147 -8.61 -14.84 15.44
CA VAL A 147 -7.45 -14.08 14.94
C VAL A 147 -7.83 -12.60 14.92
N TYR A 148 -6.94 -11.78 15.40
CA TYR A 148 -7.11 -10.33 15.30
C TYR A 148 -6.79 -9.88 13.88
N GLN A 149 -7.61 -8.97 13.35
CA GLN A 149 -7.29 -8.28 12.10
C GLN A 149 -6.07 -7.41 12.33
N GLN A 150 -4.96 -7.81 11.76
CA GLN A 150 -3.75 -7.00 11.76
C GLN A 150 -3.29 -6.82 10.32
N PRO A 151 -2.91 -5.60 9.92
CA PRO A 151 -2.28 -5.39 8.63
C PRO A 151 -1.00 -6.22 8.55
N VAL A 152 -0.74 -6.79 7.38
CA VAL A 152 0.50 -7.52 7.11
C VAL A 152 1.60 -6.54 6.70
N ASP A 153 1.19 -5.40 6.13
CA ASP A 153 2.04 -4.30 5.74
C ASP A 153 1.40 -2.99 6.18
N GLY A 154 2.21 -2.05 6.64
CA GLY A 154 1.74 -0.77 7.17
C GLY A 154 0.95 -0.86 8.47
N ALA A 155 0.09 0.12 8.69
CA ALA A 155 -0.71 0.26 9.91
C ALA A 155 -2.21 0.10 9.68
N LYS A 156 -2.65 0.00 8.43
CA LYS A 156 -4.07 -0.03 8.08
C LYS A 156 -4.42 -1.23 7.20
N LEU A 157 -5.67 -1.59 7.23
CA LEU A 157 -6.28 -2.48 6.25
C LEU A 157 -7.64 -1.90 5.84
N TRP A 158 -8.06 -2.20 4.63
CA TRP A 158 -9.36 -1.83 4.13
C TRP A 158 -10.25 -3.05 4.04
N GLY A 159 -11.49 -2.91 4.46
CA GLY A 159 -12.44 -4.01 4.48
C GLY A 159 -13.87 -3.56 4.21
N ILE A 160 -14.69 -4.53 3.87
CA ILE A 160 -16.12 -4.39 3.73
C ILE A 160 -16.84 -5.44 4.56
N TRP A 161 -18.00 -5.08 5.06
CA TRP A 161 -18.87 -5.99 5.78
C TRP A 161 -20.31 -5.88 5.31
N ASN A 162 -20.97 -7.01 5.12
CA ASN A 162 -22.39 -7.09 4.89
C ASN A 162 -22.94 -8.47 5.31
N SER A 163 -24.19 -8.53 5.73
CA SER A 163 -24.90 -9.79 6.01
C SER A 163 -25.30 -10.56 4.74
N ASN A 164 -25.40 -9.89 3.59
CA ASN A 164 -25.60 -10.49 2.27
C ASN A 164 -24.50 -9.99 1.36
N ILE A 165 -23.49 -10.81 1.09
CA ILE A 165 -22.31 -10.42 0.33
C ILE A 165 -22.72 -10.19 -1.14
N PRO A 166 -22.73 -8.95 -1.62
CA PRO A 166 -22.92 -8.63 -3.02
C PRO A 166 -21.65 -8.96 -3.81
N GLU A 167 -21.74 -8.86 -5.12
CA GLU A 167 -20.55 -8.88 -5.95
C GLU A 167 -19.75 -7.61 -5.72
N VAL A 168 -18.47 -7.76 -5.33
CA VAL A 168 -17.55 -6.66 -5.07
C VAL A 168 -16.29 -6.89 -5.87
N GLU A 169 -15.92 -5.87 -6.64
CA GLU A 169 -14.67 -5.82 -7.38
C GLU A 169 -13.85 -4.62 -6.92
N LEU A 170 -12.60 -4.86 -6.57
CA LEU A 170 -11.60 -3.84 -6.29
C LEU A 170 -10.48 -3.97 -7.30
N SER A 171 -10.28 -2.98 -8.14
CA SER A 171 -9.36 -3.05 -9.26
C SER A 171 -8.53 -1.78 -9.44
N GLN A 172 -7.38 -1.91 -10.08
CA GLN A 172 -6.64 -0.81 -10.66
C GLN A 172 -5.91 -1.26 -11.91
N THR A 173 -5.57 -0.32 -12.77
CA THR A 173 -4.81 -0.57 -13.99
C THR A 173 -3.38 -0.07 -13.83
N ILE A 174 -2.42 -0.95 -14.02
CA ILE A 174 -1.00 -0.60 -14.08
C ILE A 174 -0.60 -0.56 -15.55
N THR A 175 -0.05 0.56 -15.99
CA THR A 175 0.37 0.76 -17.38
C THR A 175 1.89 0.74 -17.50
N GLY A 176 2.40 0.51 -18.72
CA GLY A 176 3.83 0.56 -19.01
C GLY A 176 4.62 -0.67 -18.56
N LEU A 177 3.94 -1.74 -18.14
CA LEU A 177 4.63 -3.00 -17.87
C LEU A 177 5.17 -3.60 -19.16
N PRO A 178 6.47 -3.98 -19.25
CA PRO A 178 7.00 -4.71 -20.38
C PRO A 178 6.38 -6.11 -20.47
N MET A 179 6.44 -6.73 -21.64
CA MET A 179 5.98 -8.11 -21.79
C MET A 179 6.77 -9.05 -20.90
N GLY A 180 6.08 -9.84 -20.07
CA GLY A 180 6.72 -10.75 -19.12
C GLY A 180 5.72 -11.50 -18.26
N THR A 181 6.25 -12.31 -17.37
CA THR A 181 5.46 -13.00 -16.34
C THR A 181 5.58 -12.22 -15.04
N TYR A 182 4.45 -11.88 -14.44
CA TYR A 182 4.35 -11.16 -13.18
C TYR A 182 3.70 -12.04 -12.12
N THR A 183 4.16 -11.93 -10.89
CA THR A 183 3.55 -12.57 -9.74
C THR A 183 2.88 -11.51 -8.89
N LEU A 184 1.56 -11.58 -8.77
CA LEU A 184 0.78 -10.74 -7.85
C LEU A 184 0.46 -11.57 -6.60
N THR A 185 0.76 -10.99 -5.44
CA THR A 185 0.37 -11.55 -4.13
C THR A 185 -0.50 -10.56 -3.38
N ALA A 186 -1.51 -11.06 -2.70
CA ALA A 186 -2.34 -10.24 -1.83
C ALA A 186 -2.64 -11.01 -0.54
N ASN A 187 -2.66 -10.28 0.57
CA ASN A 187 -3.12 -10.80 1.84
C ASN A 187 -4.61 -10.47 1.99
N VAL A 188 -5.43 -11.49 1.91
CA VAL A 188 -6.89 -11.36 1.98
C VAL A 188 -7.39 -12.15 3.17
N MET A 189 -8.20 -11.50 4.00
CA MET A 189 -8.88 -12.15 5.10
C MET A 189 -10.38 -12.12 4.87
N VAL A 190 -11.01 -13.24 5.14
CA VAL A 190 -12.46 -13.40 5.05
C VAL A 190 -12.96 -13.91 6.38
N GLU A 191 -13.91 -13.19 6.94
CA GLU A 191 -14.62 -13.68 8.12
C GLU A 191 -15.48 -14.88 7.75
N TYR A 192 -15.35 -15.96 8.55
CA TYR A 192 -16.20 -17.13 8.40
C TYR A 192 -17.63 -16.77 8.76
N ASN A 193 -18.58 -17.06 7.88
CA ASN A 193 -19.97 -16.80 8.15
C ASN A 193 -20.49 -17.68 9.28
N TRP A 194 -21.10 -17.04 10.26
CA TRP A 194 -21.76 -17.68 11.40
C TRP A 194 -22.81 -18.74 11.02
N ALA A 195 -23.37 -18.69 9.83
CA ALA A 195 -24.43 -19.59 9.35
C ALA A 195 -23.93 -20.87 8.64
N GLY A 196 -22.63 -21.06 8.50
CA GLY A 196 -22.05 -22.34 8.07
C GLY A 196 -22.11 -22.68 6.57
N ASP A 197 -22.88 -21.98 5.75
CA ASP A 197 -23.21 -22.48 4.41
C ASP A 197 -22.80 -21.57 3.23
N ASN A 198 -22.23 -20.39 3.47
CA ASN A 198 -21.87 -19.49 2.39
C ASN A 198 -20.37 -19.42 2.17
N ILE A 199 -19.90 -20.23 1.25
CA ILE A 199 -18.53 -20.11 0.73
C ILE A 199 -18.45 -18.87 -0.14
N THR A 200 -17.79 -17.85 0.35
CA THR A 200 -17.44 -16.70 -0.45
C THR A 200 -16.40 -17.11 -1.46
N THR A 201 -16.70 -17.00 -2.74
CA THR A 201 -15.71 -17.23 -3.79
C THR A 201 -14.90 -15.95 -3.94
N GLN A 202 -13.64 -16.00 -3.55
CA GLN A 202 -12.68 -14.93 -3.77
C GLN A 202 -11.79 -15.28 -4.95
N ARG A 203 -11.50 -14.29 -5.74
CA ARG A 203 -10.61 -14.43 -6.89
C ARG A 203 -9.67 -13.24 -6.97
N ILE A 204 -8.39 -13.55 -7.09
CA ILE A 204 -7.35 -12.59 -7.48
C ILE A 204 -6.98 -12.96 -8.90
N PHE A 205 -7.09 -12.02 -9.81
CA PHE A 205 -6.71 -12.27 -11.20
C PHE A 205 -6.07 -11.04 -11.84
N GLY A 206 -5.13 -11.27 -12.74
CA GLY A 206 -4.65 -10.28 -13.68
C GLY A 206 -5.35 -10.50 -15.02
N ASN A 207 -5.76 -9.43 -15.65
CA ASN A 207 -6.28 -9.48 -17.01
C ASN A 207 -5.15 -9.14 -17.97
N ASP A 208 -5.02 -9.94 -19.04
CA ASP A 208 -4.16 -9.59 -20.16
C ASP A 208 -4.71 -8.35 -20.85
N CYS A 209 -3.83 -7.38 -21.09
CA CYS A 209 -4.13 -6.17 -21.84
C CYS A 209 -3.83 -6.35 -23.32
#